data_ece2ea05963f9cb43f43ec438e349ee7
#
_entry.id   ece2ea05963f9cb43f43ec438e349ee7
#
_cell.length_a   1.000
_cell.length_b   1.000
_cell.length_c   1.000
_cell.angle_alpha   90.00
_cell.angle_beta   90.00
_cell.angle_gamma   90.00
#
_symmetry.space_group_name_H-M   'P 1'
#
loop_
_entity.id
_entity.type
_entity.pdbx_description
1 polymer ?
#
loop_
_entity_poly.entity_id
_entity_poly.type
_entity_poly.pdbx_seq_one_letter_code
_entity_poly.pdbx_strand_id
1 'polypeptide(L)'
;MRLPKDRNDRAMLGAAGLLLGSAMIVGIGTTFFGGTAELMASTAHAAVVSAEESAPLAHTVHTGDLPIIRAPGDMPEAVGDRGAKNVGVELETIEKIGNLDDGTTYRYWTFNGQVPGPFVRVRVGDTVDVTMKNHEESWLQHNVDFHAVTGPGGGGVTTVADPGETKGFTFKALNPGLYVYHCAVPMAAQHIANGMYGLILVEPEGGLPAVDHEYYVMQGEIYTEEAFGTKGELAESYDKLLNEMPEYYVFNGAANALAGDNALKAKVGETVRIYFGVGGPNKTSSFHVIGEIFDNAYNLASLTSAPLQNVQTVTVPPGGAAAVDFKVEVPGTYMLVDHALSRAARGLIGQLVVEGPEQPEIFRPHQAPAEMDPATH
;
A
#
# COMPACT_ATOMS: atom_id res chain seq x y z
N MET A 1 -3.47 -44.81 -44.84
CA MET A 1 -2.27 -44.57 -45.68
C MET A 1 -1.12 -44.31 -44.72
N ARG A 2 -0.11 -45.15 -44.83
CA ARG A 2 1.04 -45.46 -43.97
C ARG A 2 1.85 -44.26 -43.51
N LEU A 3 2.32 -44.35 -42.24
CA LEU A 3 3.54 -43.71 -41.73
C LEU A 3 4.79 -44.20 -42.45
N PRO A 4 5.91 -43.47 -42.31
CA PRO A 4 7.06 -44.15 -41.72
C PRO A 4 7.74 -43.40 -40.57
N LYS A 5 8.25 -44.26 -39.69
CA LYS A 5 9.26 -44.09 -38.65
C LYS A 5 10.66 -43.93 -39.32
N ASP A 6 11.58 -43.30 -38.59
CA ASP A 6 12.86 -43.82 -38.06
C ASP A 6 13.75 -42.62 -37.68
N ARG A 7 14.18 -42.53 -36.44
CA ARG A 7 15.40 -43.03 -35.75
C ARG A 7 16.71 -42.44 -36.26
N ASN A 8 17.43 -41.72 -35.42
CA ASN A 8 18.69 -42.21 -34.85
C ASN A 8 19.31 -41.22 -33.83
N ASP A 9 19.49 -41.74 -32.65
CA ASP A 9 20.53 -41.68 -31.66
C ASP A 9 21.94 -41.24 -32.09
N ARG A 10 22.61 -40.55 -31.17
CA ARG A 10 23.97 -40.67 -30.62
C ARG A 10 24.27 -39.44 -29.77
N ALA A 11 24.32 -39.48 -28.50
CA ALA A 11 25.24 -40.08 -27.53
C ALA A 11 26.67 -39.49 -27.54
N MET A 12 27.00 -38.91 -26.42
CA MET A 12 28.18 -39.04 -25.58
C MET A 12 29.33 -38.03 -25.63
N LEU A 13 29.80 -37.76 -24.41
CA LEU A 13 31.15 -37.37 -23.89
C LEU A 13 31.53 -35.90 -24.10
N GLY A 14 31.82 -35.08 -23.09
CA GLY A 14 32.56 -35.30 -21.86
C GLY A 14 33.95 -34.68 -22.00
N ALA A 15 34.23 -33.61 -21.25
CA ALA A 15 35.58 -33.39 -20.75
C ALA A 15 35.60 -32.14 -19.85
N ALA A 16 36.04 -32.33 -18.63
CA ALA A 16 36.49 -31.31 -17.70
C ALA A 16 37.80 -30.69 -18.18
N GLY A 17 37.97 -29.40 -17.93
CA GLY A 17 39.23 -28.71 -18.16
C GLY A 17 39.43 -27.58 -17.16
N LEU A 18 40.11 -27.91 -16.07
CA LEU A 18 40.76 -26.95 -15.18
C LEU A 18 41.92 -26.31 -15.94
N LEU A 19 42.08 -24.99 -15.90
CA LEU A 19 43.39 -24.35 -16.05
C LEU A 19 43.47 -23.05 -15.21
N LEU A 20 44.44 -23.15 -14.36
CA LEU A 20 45.06 -22.10 -13.52
C LEU A 20 45.88 -21.11 -14.36
N GLY A 21 46.02 -19.90 -13.85
CA GLY A 21 47.26 -19.13 -13.97
C GLY A 21 47.21 -17.97 -14.97
N SER A 22 47.37 -16.75 -14.57
CA SER A 22 48.67 -16.14 -14.38
C SER A 22 48.51 -14.64 -14.08
N ALA A 23 49.13 -14.18 -13.04
CA ALA A 23 49.42 -12.79 -12.78
C ALA A 23 50.39 -12.23 -13.82
N MET A 24 50.16 -11.00 -14.29
CA MET A 24 51.19 -10.19 -14.92
C MET A 24 51.31 -8.86 -14.20
N ILE A 25 52.43 -8.75 -13.49
CA ILE A 25 53.03 -7.51 -13.01
C ILE A 25 53.81 -6.92 -14.19
N VAL A 26 53.58 -5.68 -14.53
CA VAL A 26 54.56 -4.89 -15.28
C VAL A 26 54.70 -3.57 -14.53
N GLY A 27 55.89 -3.39 -14.04
CA GLY A 27 56.33 -2.21 -13.33
C GLY A 27 57.00 -1.18 -14.21
N ILE A 28 57.26 -0.07 -13.56
CA ILE A 28 58.37 0.92 -13.74
C ILE A 28 58.07 2.10 -14.65
N GLY A 29 58.06 3.23 -13.99
CA GLY A 29 58.26 4.55 -14.60
C GLY A 29 58.40 5.58 -13.49
N THR A 30 59.60 5.71 -12.95
CA THR A 30 59.99 6.76 -12.00
C THR A 30 60.30 8.06 -12.74
N THR A 31 59.71 9.17 -12.29
CA THR A 31 60.32 10.47 -12.40
C THR A 31 60.19 11.24 -11.10
N PHE A 32 61.36 11.58 -10.58
CA PHE A 32 61.57 12.43 -9.41
C PHE A 32 61.15 13.88 -9.70
N PHE A 33 60.38 14.48 -8.79
CA PHE A 33 60.53 15.88 -8.46
C PHE A 33 60.31 16.03 -6.94
N GLY A 34 61.32 16.59 -6.29
CA GLY A 34 61.36 16.78 -4.85
C GLY A 34 60.44 17.92 -4.41
N GLY A 35 59.80 17.70 -3.33
CA GLY A 35 59.10 18.72 -2.55
C GLY A 35 58.95 18.19 -1.14
N THR A 36 59.70 18.76 -0.20
CA THR A 36 59.62 18.49 1.22
C THR A 36 58.23 18.80 1.75
N ALA A 37 57.45 17.81 2.11
CA ALA A 37 56.22 17.98 2.88
C ALA A 37 56.50 17.62 4.34
N GLU A 38 56.44 18.63 5.20
CA GLU A 38 56.46 18.48 6.65
C GLU A 38 55.28 17.63 7.11
N LEU A 39 55.62 16.57 7.86
CA LEU A 39 54.64 15.70 8.47
C LEU A 39 54.12 16.36 9.77
N MET A 40 53.01 17.08 9.66
CA MET A 40 52.26 17.55 10.83
C MET A 40 51.50 16.37 11.41
N ALA A 41 52.03 15.81 12.50
CA ALA A 41 51.32 14.87 13.33
C ALA A 41 50.18 15.58 14.06
N SER A 42 48.97 15.42 13.58
CA SER A 42 47.75 15.80 14.30
C SER A 42 47.45 14.71 15.34
N THR A 43 47.73 14.99 16.60
CA THR A 43 47.24 14.23 17.74
C THR A 43 45.74 14.46 17.85
N ALA A 44 44.94 13.51 17.36
CA ALA A 44 43.52 13.47 17.63
C ALA A 44 43.31 13.16 19.11
N HIS A 45 42.92 14.16 19.89
CA HIS A 45 42.34 13.95 21.21
C HIS A 45 40.97 13.31 20.99
N ALA A 46 40.87 12.03 21.33
CA ALA A 46 39.59 11.36 21.51
C ALA A 46 38.92 11.98 22.74
N ALA A 47 37.98 12.89 22.54
CA ALA A 47 37.06 13.28 23.57
C ALA A 47 36.15 12.08 23.86
N VAL A 48 36.38 11.46 25.03
CA VAL A 48 35.41 10.52 25.61
C VAL A 48 34.20 11.35 25.98
N VAL A 49 33.20 11.38 25.11
CA VAL A 49 31.88 11.85 25.45
C VAL A 49 31.27 10.76 26.29
N SER A 50 31.17 11.01 27.61
CA SER A 50 30.37 10.21 28.51
C SER A 50 28.94 10.23 27.96
N ALA A 51 28.43 9.07 27.55
CA ALA A 51 27.01 8.90 27.27
C ALA A 51 26.28 9.16 28.60
N GLU A 52 25.78 10.34 28.82
CA GLU A 52 24.66 10.53 29.73
C GLU A 52 23.49 9.74 29.14
N GLU A 53 23.15 8.68 29.86
CA GLU A 53 21.95 7.89 29.64
C GLU A 53 20.76 8.84 29.82
N SER A 54 20.33 9.49 28.73
CA SER A 54 19.11 10.28 28.72
C SER A 54 17.97 9.32 29.01
N ALA A 55 17.37 9.45 30.18
CA ALA A 55 16.13 8.76 30.51
C ALA A 55 15.14 8.99 29.35
N PRO A 56 14.44 7.94 28.89
CA PRO A 56 13.45 8.11 27.84
C PRO A 56 12.45 9.15 28.29
N LEU A 57 12.33 10.23 27.53
CA LEU A 57 11.28 11.21 27.72
C LEU A 57 9.96 10.42 27.65
N ALA A 58 9.22 10.40 28.74
CA ALA A 58 7.88 9.83 28.79
C ALA A 58 6.98 10.72 27.91
N HIS A 59 6.99 10.46 26.60
CA HIS A 59 6.05 11.11 25.69
C HIS A 59 4.66 10.60 26.01
N THR A 60 3.75 11.50 26.20
CA THR A 60 2.33 11.20 26.39
C THR A 60 1.83 10.57 25.10
N VAL A 61 1.67 9.25 25.11
CA VAL A 61 1.10 8.55 23.98
C VAL A 61 -0.38 8.90 23.93
N HIS A 62 -0.84 9.54 22.87
CA HIS A 62 -2.25 9.68 22.63
C HIS A 62 -2.86 8.30 22.35
N THR A 63 -3.35 7.67 23.41
CA THR A 63 -4.32 6.57 23.31
C THR A 63 -5.69 7.20 23.06
N GLY A 64 -5.85 7.84 21.89
CA GLY A 64 -7.15 8.38 21.52
C GLY A 64 -8.07 7.22 21.14
N ASP A 65 -9.32 7.26 21.63
CA ASP A 65 -10.38 6.28 21.35
C ASP A 65 -10.81 6.24 19.86
N LEU A 66 -10.07 6.86 18.95
CA LEU A 66 -10.39 6.84 17.53
C LEU A 66 -9.88 5.55 16.90
N PRO A 67 -10.75 4.82 16.16
CA PRO A 67 -10.33 3.63 15.46
C PRO A 67 -9.23 3.97 14.45
N ILE A 68 -8.22 3.09 14.36
CA ILE A 68 -7.16 3.22 13.35
C ILE A 68 -7.72 2.98 11.94
N ILE A 69 -8.72 2.13 11.84
CA ILE A 69 -9.35 1.68 10.61
C ILE A 69 -10.16 2.83 9.99
N ARG A 70 -9.88 3.14 8.73
CA ARG A 70 -10.79 3.96 7.93
C ARG A 70 -11.91 3.10 7.38
N ALA A 71 -13.15 3.51 7.64
CA ALA A 71 -14.32 2.85 7.09
C ALA A 71 -14.29 2.86 5.55
N PRO A 72 -14.64 1.76 4.88
CA PRO A 72 -14.53 1.67 3.41
C PRO A 72 -15.45 2.65 2.66
N GLY A 73 -16.51 3.13 3.30
CA GLY A 73 -17.41 4.15 2.75
C GLY A 73 -17.03 5.61 3.09
N ASP A 74 -15.94 5.83 3.82
CA ASP A 74 -15.47 7.18 4.16
C ASP A 74 -14.74 7.82 2.98
N MET A 75 -15.55 8.37 2.06
CA MET A 75 -15.11 8.95 0.80
C MET A 75 -15.92 10.22 0.48
N PRO A 76 -15.28 11.21 -0.18
CA PRO A 76 -16.02 12.34 -0.74
C PRO A 76 -16.96 11.90 -1.87
N GLU A 77 -18.09 12.61 -1.99
CA GLU A 77 -19.03 12.44 -3.11
C GLU A 77 -18.34 12.60 -4.47
N ALA A 78 -18.92 11.97 -5.50
CA ALA A 78 -18.48 12.10 -6.88
C ALA A 78 -18.42 13.58 -7.29
N VAL A 79 -17.35 13.94 -8.02
CA VAL A 79 -17.13 15.32 -8.46
C VAL A 79 -18.28 15.83 -9.34
N GLY A 80 -18.90 14.93 -10.09
CA GLY A 80 -19.98 15.26 -11.01
C GLY A 80 -19.53 16.11 -12.18
N ASP A 81 -20.54 16.63 -12.92
CA ASP A 81 -20.31 17.46 -14.09
C ASP A 81 -20.10 18.94 -13.67
N ARG A 82 -18.93 19.25 -13.12
CA ARG A 82 -18.51 20.62 -12.80
C ARG A 82 -17.28 21.02 -13.59
N GLY A 83 -17.09 22.32 -13.77
CA GLY A 83 -15.83 22.86 -14.29
C GLY A 83 -14.64 22.65 -13.32
N ALA A 84 -13.43 22.86 -13.85
CA ALA A 84 -12.23 22.88 -13.01
C ALA A 84 -12.29 24.02 -12.00
N LYS A 85 -11.76 23.79 -10.78
CA LYS A 85 -11.76 24.77 -9.69
C LYS A 85 -10.49 24.63 -8.83
N ASN A 86 -10.34 25.53 -7.85
CA ASN A 86 -9.37 25.36 -6.79
C ASN A 86 -9.94 24.43 -5.71
N VAL A 87 -9.12 23.47 -5.27
CA VAL A 87 -9.48 22.48 -4.24
C VAL A 87 -8.39 22.47 -3.19
N GLY A 88 -8.75 22.68 -1.92
CA GLY A 88 -7.86 22.49 -0.78
C GLY A 88 -7.82 21.03 -0.37
N VAL A 89 -6.63 20.54 -0.04
CA VAL A 89 -6.37 19.22 0.57
C VAL A 89 -5.54 19.44 1.82
N GLU A 90 -6.10 19.09 2.96
CA GLU A 90 -5.44 19.22 4.26
C GLU A 90 -5.13 17.83 4.81
N LEU A 91 -3.85 17.59 5.10
CA LEU A 91 -3.35 16.37 5.72
C LEU A 91 -2.62 16.71 7.01
N GLU A 92 -2.93 15.99 8.07
CA GLU A 92 -2.19 16.05 9.34
C GLU A 92 -1.51 14.71 9.59
N THR A 93 -0.21 14.73 9.88
CA THR A 93 0.54 13.52 10.21
C THR A 93 0.71 13.39 11.71
N ILE A 94 0.50 12.18 12.24
CA ILE A 94 0.66 11.86 13.66
C ILE A 94 0.89 10.36 13.85
N GLU A 95 1.81 10.02 14.76
CA GLU A 95 1.99 8.65 15.25
C GLU A 95 1.04 8.38 16.42
N LYS A 96 0.37 7.24 16.39
CA LYS A 96 -0.54 6.83 17.46
C LYS A 96 -0.59 5.31 17.65
N ILE A 97 -0.92 4.87 18.85
CA ILE A 97 -1.18 3.45 19.10
C ILE A 97 -2.62 3.13 18.66
N GLY A 98 -2.80 2.04 17.92
CA GLY A 98 -4.09 1.55 17.48
C GLY A 98 -4.17 0.03 17.57
N ASN A 99 -5.39 -0.50 17.50
CA ASN A 99 -5.62 -1.94 17.46
C ASN A 99 -5.21 -2.51 16.09
N LEU A 100 -4.29 -3.48 16.09
CA LEU A 100 -3.88 -4.21 14.90
C LEU A 100 -4.70 -5.51 14.73
N ASP A 101 -4.98 -6.17 15.83
CA ASP A 101 -5.76 -7.42 15.91
C ASP A 101 -6.41 -7.51 17.29
N ASP A 102 -7.25 -8.52 17.52
CA ASP A 102 -7.83 -8.76 18.85
C ASP A 102 -6.73 -8.86 19.92
N GLY A 103 -6.80 -8.01 20.94
CA GLY A 103 -5.83 -7.93 22.03
C GLY A 103 -4.38 -7.58 21.60
N THR A 104 -4.20 -7.04 20.42
CA THR A 104 -2.90 -6.68 19.84
C THR A 104 -2.92 -5.22 19.39
N THR A 105 -1.92 -4.44 19.80
CA THR A 105 -1.78 -3.03 19.40
C THR A 105 -0.46 -2.81 18.69
N TYR A 106 -0.42 -1.75 17.89
CA TYR A 106 0.75 -1.35 17.12
C TYR A 106 0.86 0.16 17.05
N ARG A 107 2.05 0.70 16.90
CA ARG A 107 2.29 2.13 16.72
C ARG A 107 2.22 2.46 15.24
N TYR A 108 1.10 3.02 14.83
CA TYR A 108 0.89 3.50 13.47
C TYR A 108 1.43 4.90 13.27
N TRP A 109 1.88 5.18 12.06
CA TRP A 109 2.13 6.52 11.55
C TRP A 109 1.03 6.82 10.52
N THR A 110 0.38 7.95 10.67
CA THR A 110 -0.90 8.13 9.98
C THR A 110 -1.00 9.48 9.27
N PHE A 111 -1.84 9.51 8.25
CA PHE A 111 -2.46 10.74 7.77
C PHE A 111 -3.86 10.85 8.38
N ASN A 112 -4.13 11.94 9.07
CA ASN A 112 -5.40 12.24 9.75
C ASN A 112 -5.84 11.13 10.74
N GLY A 113 -4.88 10.49 11.41
CA GLY A 113 -5.13 9.57 12.51
C GLY A 113 -5.72 8.21 12.14
N GLN A 114 -5.83 7.87 10.87
CA GLN A 114 -6.40 6.61 10.37
C GLN A 114 -5.58 6.00 9.23
N VAL A 115 -5.75 4.71 9.00
CA VAL A 115 -5.15 3.95 7.89
C VAL A 115 -6.26 3.29 7.07
N PRO A 116 -6.23 3.48 5.74
CA PRO A 116 -5.40 4.41 5.01
C PRO A 116 -5.71 5.87 5.36
N GLY A 117 -4.87 6.80 4.90
CA GLY A 117 -5.16 8.23 4.97
C GLY A 117 -6.44 8.61 4.20
N PRO A 118 -6.92 9.87 4.25
CA PRO A 118 -8.14 10.30 3.58
C PRO A 118 -8.16 9.98 2.09
N PHE A 119 -9.32 9.56 1.57
CA PHE A 119 -9.51 9.50 0.12
C PHE A 119 -9.62 10.91 -0.43
N VAL A 120 -8.70 11.29 -1.30
CA VAL A 120 -8.72 12.61 -1.96
C VAL A 120 -9.42 12.48 -3.30
N ARG A 121 -10.40 13.36 -3.57
CA ARG A 121 -11.19 13.31 -4.81
C ARG A 121 -11.20 14.67 -5.50
N VAL A 122 -10.63 14.71 -6.69
CA VAL A 122 -10.53 15.89 -7.56
C VAL A 122 -10.86 15.50 -9.00
N ARG A 123 -10.87 16.45 -9.92
CA ARG A 123 -11.02 16.14 -11.35
C ARG A 123 -9.85 16.70 -12.15
N VAL A 124 -9.69 16.20 -13.37
CA VAL A 124 -8.71 16.75 -14.32
C VAL A 124 -8.96 18.25 -14.53
N GLY A 125 -7.87 19.01 -14.50
CA GLY A 125 -7.89 20.47 -14.63
C GLY A 125 -8.07 21.24 -13.32
N ASP A 126 -8.40 20.59 -12.19
CA ASP A 126 -8.40 21.26 -10.89
C ASP A 126 -6.99 21.75 -10.53
N THR A 127 -6.95 22.88 -9.84
CA THR A 127 -5.75 23.38 -9.13
C THR A 127 -5.90 22.96 -7.68
N VAL A 128 -5.00 22.11 -7.22
CA VAL A 128 -5.04 21.50 -5.89
C VAL A 128 -4.01 22.17 -5.00
N ASP A 129 -4.47 22.73 -3.91
CA ASP A 129 -3.63 23.35 -2.88
C ASP A 129 -3.51 22.40 -1.70
N VAL A 130 -2.31 21.83 -1.53
CA VAL A 130 -2.00 20.84 -0.50
C VAL A 130 -1.37 21.52 0.69
N THR A 131 -1.96 21.36 1.85
CA THR A 131 -1.40 21.72 3.15
C THR A 131 -1.14 20.45 3.94
N MET A 132 0.09 20.23 4.34
CA MET A 132 0.48 19.13 5.23
C MET A 132 1.01 19.71 6.53
N LYS A 133 0.37 19.36 7.63
CA LYS A 133 0.77 19.70 8.99
C LYS A 133 1.37 18.45 9.65
N ASN A 134 2.58 18.54 10.15
CA ASN A 134 3.11 17.53 11.06
C ASN A 134 2.70 17.92 12.48
N HIS A 135 1.94 17.06 13.16
CA HIS A 135 1.40 17.35 14.49
C HIS A 135 2.54 17.66 15.48
N GLU A 136 2.34 18.58 16.42
CA GLU A 136 3.37 18.99 17.39
C GLU A 136 3.84 17.86 18.30
N GLU A 137 3.02 16.82 18.48
CA GLU A 137 3.35 15.61 19.24
C GLU A 137 3.94 14.48 18.41
N SER A 138 4.10 14.68 17.10
CA SER A 138 4.86 13.74 16.24
C SER A 138 6.31 13.65 16.69
N TRP A 139 6.92 12.49 16.48
CA TRP A 139 8.32 12.27 16.86
C TRP A 139 9.26 12.36 15.66
N LEU A 140 8.70 12.23 14.47
CA LEU A 140 9.44 12.08 13.22
C LEU A 140 9.11 13.20 12.25
N GLN A 141 10.01 13.43 11.32
CA GLN A 141 9.70 14.18 10.11
C GLN A 141 8.76 13.38 9.24
N HIS A 142 7.81 14.08 8.64
CA HIS A 142 6.91 13.51 7.65
C HIS A 142 6.79 14.43 6.43
N ASN A 143 6.33 13.86 5.32
CA ASN A 143 6.00 14.59 4.11
C ASN A 143 4.85 13.89 3.38
N VAL A 144 4.47 14.38 2.21
CA VAL A 144 3.55 13.70 1.31
C VAL A 144 3.99 13.78 -0.14
N ASP A 145 4.11 12.62 -0.77
CA ASP A 145 4.33 12.41 -2.19
C ASP A 145 3.02 11.90 -2.82
N PHE A 146 2.51 12.61 -3.81
CA PHE A 146 1.35 12.21 -4.60
C PHE A 146 1.78 11.69 -5.98
N HIS A 147 1.51 10.43 -6.29
CA HIS A 147 1.75 9.88 -7.62
C HIS A 147 0.93 10.57 -8.73
N ALA A 148 -0.11 11.32 -8.35
CA ALA A 148 -0.90 12.15 -9.27
C ALA A 148 -0.19 13.45 -9.71
N VAL A 149 0.91 13.82 -9.04
CA VAL A 149 1.61 15.09 -9.27
C VAL A 149 2.69 14.92 -10.32
N THR A 150 2.61 15.72 -11.37
CA THR A 150 3.71 15.86 -12.35
C THR A 150 4.68 16.91 -11.84
N GLY A 151 5.77 16.48 -11.21
CA GLY A 151 6.80 17.35 -10.65
C GLY A 151 7.81 16.56 -9.82
N PRO A 152 8.99 17.12 -9.52
CA PRO A 152 10.02 16.43 -8.75
C PRO A 152 9.53 15.99 -7.38
N GLY A 153 9.64 14.68 -7.09
CA GLY A 153 9.26 14.08 -5.82
C GLY A 153 7.77 14.18 -5.47
N GLY A 154 6.87 14.37 -6.47
CA GLY A 154 5.42 14.35 -6.25
C GLY A 154 4.88 15.31 -5.17
N GLY A 155 5.67 16.33 -4.79
CA GLY A 155 5.41 17.22 -3.66
C GLY A 155 6.19 16.88 -2.39
N GLY A 156 6.75 15.67 -2.29
CA GLY A 156 7.44 15.20 -1.09
C GLY A 156 8.62 16.09 -0.67
N VAL A 157 9.39 16.59 -1.65
CA VAL A 157 10.56 17.45 -1.35
C VAL A 157 10.17 18.83 -0.79
N THR A 158 8.94 19.27 -0.99
CA THR A 158 8.45 20.59 -0.53
C THR A 158 7.63 20.50 0.74
N THR A 159 7.28 19.29 1.16
CA THR A 159 6.41 19.03 2.34
C THR A 159 7.15 18.37 3.49
N VAL A 160 8.48 18.21 3.43
CA VAL A 160 9.24 17.69 4.59
C VAL A 160 9.06 18.66 5.76
N ALA A 161 8.38 18.21 6.80
CA ALA A 161 8.02 19.00 7.96
C ALA A 161 8.50 18.33 9.25
N ASP A 162 9.16 19.10 10.11
CA ASP A 162 9.43 18.72 11.49
C ASP A 162 8.13 18.78 12.31
N PRO A 163 8.08 18.12 13.50
CA PRO A 163 6.95 18.22 14.41
C PRO A 163 6.56 19.69 14.68
N GLY A 164 5.27 19.99 14.56
CA GLY A 164 4.70 21.33 14.69
C GLY A 164 4.79 22.22 13.43
N GLU A 165 5.49 21.78 12.37
CA GLU A 165 5.56 22.54 11.14
C GLU A 165 4.39 22.25 10.20
N THR A 166 4.09 23.25 9.37
CA THR A 166 3.14 23.16 8.26
C THR A 166 3.85 23.54 6.97
N LYS A 167 3.74 22.66 5.97
CA LYS A 167 4.32 22.85 4.63
C LYS A 167 3.22 22.62 3.59
N GLY A 168 3.48 22.99 2.35
CA GLY A 168 2.50 22.78 1.30
C GLY A 168 3.03 23.10 -0.09
N PHE A 169 2.20 22.79 -1.06
CA PHE A 169 2.45 23.11 -2.47
C PHE A 169 1.13 23.11 -3.23
N THR A 170 1.14 23.73 -4.39
CA THR A 170 0.00 23.74 -5.31
C THR A 170 0.38 23.00 -6.57
N PHE A 171 -0.52 22.13 -7.05
CA PHE A 171 -0.34 21.45 -8.33
C PHE A 171 -1.61 21.49 -9.19
N LYS A 172 -1.46 21.22 -10.47
CA LYS A 172 -2.58 21.04 -11.38
C LYS A 172 -2.78 19.56 -11.67
N ALA A 173 -4.00 19.05 -11.44
CA ALA A 173 -4.36 17.69 -11.77
C ALA A 173 -4.46 17.52 -13.30
N LEU A 174 -3.42 16.96 -13.92
CA LEU A 174 -3.29 16.88 -15.37
C LEU A 174 -3.86 15.60 -15.97
N ASN A 175 -3.75 14.50 -15.27
CA ASN A 175 -4.01 13.17 -15.79
C ASN A 175 -5.11 12.48 -14.99
N PRO A 176 -6.24 12.06 -15.62
CA PRO A 176 -7.24 11.25 -14.92
C PRO A 176 -6.66 9.90 -14.53
N GLY A 177 -6.99 9.44 -13.33
CA GLY A 177 -6.51 8.16 -12.80
C GLY A 177 -6.77 8.04 -11.30
N LEU A 178 -6.52 6.86 -10.77
CA LEU A 178 -6.49 6.59 -9.33
C LEU A 178 -5.03 6.37 -8.94
N TYR A 179 -4.53 7.16 -8.00
CA TYR A 179 -3.11 7.21 -7.67
C TYR A 179 -2.90 7.06 -6.17
N VAL A 180 -1.80 6.41 -5.79
CA VAL A 180 -1.36 6.36 -4.40
C VAL A 180 -0.74 7.70 -4.00
N TYR A 181 -0.88 8.08 -2.76
CA TYR A 181 -0.02 9.04 -2.07
C TYR A 181 0.56 8.40 -0.81
N HIS A 182 1.73 8.81 -0.40
CA HIS A 182 2.41 8.26 0.77
C HIS A 182 3.46 9.21 1.35
N CYS A 183 3.94 8.90 2.55
CA CYS A 183 5.13 9.58 3.09
C CYS A 183 6.38 9.06 2.37
N ALA A 184 7.26 9.98 1.98
CA ALA A 184 8.50 9.69 1.26
C ALA A 184 9.75 10.21 1.99
N VAL A 185 9.66 10.50 3.28
CA VAL A 185 10.84 10.73 4.11
C VAL A 185 11.70 9.46 4.13
N PRO A 186 13.04 9.52 4.02
CA PRO A 186 13.91 8.37 4.19
C PRO A 186 13.79 7.75 5.60
N MET A 187 13.54 6.49 5.74
CA MET A 187 13.23 5.36 4.83
C MET A 187 11.75 5.30 4.44
N ALA A 188 11.40 5.67 3.24
CA ALA A 188 10.00 5.71 2.80
C ALA A 188 9.24 4.38 3.01
N ALA A 189 9.90 3.23 2.79
CA ALA A 189 9.29 1.93 3.00
C ALA A 189 8.82 1.73 4.45
N GLN A 190 9.54 2.25 5.43
CA GLN A 190 9.20 2.20 6.85
C GLN A 190 7.95 3.04 7.14
N HIS A 191 7.89 4.28 6.63
CA HIS A 191 6.73 5.14 6.79
C HIS A 191 5.47 4.52 6.17
N ILE A 192 5.60 3.90 4.99
CA ILE A 192 4.50 3.20 4.33
C ILE A 192 4.06 1.98 5.15
N ALA A 193 5.00 1.14 5.60
CA ALA A 193 4.68 -0.05 6.39
C ALA A 193 3.97 0.28 7.70
N ASN A 194 4.23 1.46 8.27
CA ASN A 194 3.59 1.92 9.49
C ASN A 194 2.22 2.59 9.25
N GLY A 195 1.75 2.72 7.99
CA GLY A 195 0.39 3.14 7.67
C GLY A 195 0.26 4.44 6.87
N MET A 196 1.40 5.08 6.48
CA MET A 196 1.36 6.37 5.79
C MET A 196 1.15 6.26 4.29
N TYR A 197 -0.05 5.87 3.90
CA TYR A 197 -0.49 5.79 2.50
C TYR A 197 -1.98 6.10 2.35
N GLY A 198 -2.38 6.48 1.14
CA GLY A 198 -3.77 6.71 0.77
C GLY A 198 -3.95 6.78 -0.74
N LEU A 199 -5.17 7.08 -1.20
CA LEU A 199 -5.49 7.26 -2.62
C LEU A 199 -5.98 8.67 -2.93
N ILE A 200 -5.59 9.15 -4.10
CA ILE A 200 -6.16 10.30 -4.76
C ILE A 200 -6.77 9.88 -6.10
N LEU A 201 -8.07 10.16 -6.26
CA LEU A 201 -8.79 9.99 -7.51
C LEU A 201 -8.81 11.33 -8.27
N VAL A 202 -8.24 11.33 -9.45
CA VAL A 202 -8.41 12.41 -10.43
C VAL A 202 -9.46 11.95 -11.43
N GLU A 203 -10.71 12.39 -11.26
CA GLU A 203 -11.79 12.01 -12.18
C GLU A 203 -11.57 12.59 -13.59
N PRO A 204 -11.92 11.85 -14.64
CA PRO A 204 -11.92 12.38 -15.99
C PRO A 204 -12.99 13.49 -16.15
N GLU A 205 -12.89 14.26 -17.21
CA GLU A 205 -13.96 15.19 -17.59
C GLU A 205 -15.23 14.41 -17.88
N GLY A 206 -16.32 14.80 -17.24
CA GLY A 206 -17.60 14.07 -17.29
C GLY A 206 -17.76 12.97 -16.24
N GLY A 207 -16.74 12.74 -15.40
CA GLY A 207 -16.81 11.75 -14.31
C GLY A 207 -16.67 10.30 -14.76
N LEU A 208 -16.92 9.39 -13.83
CA LEU A 208 -17.02 7.95 -14.07
C LEU A 208 -18.49 7.53 -14.22
N PRO A 209 -18.78 6.39 -14.86
CA PRO A 209 -20.11 5.81 -14.83
C PRO A 209 -20.64 5.71 -13.40
N ALA A 210 -21.91 6.09 -13.18
CA ALA A 210 -22.52 6.00 -11.86
C ALA A 210 -22.65 4.54 -11.41
N VAL A 211 -22.45 4.29 -10.12
CA VAL A 211 -22.70 3.03 -9.43
C VAL A 211 -23.52 3.31 -8.16
N ASP A 212 -24.14 2.28 -7.59
CA ASP A 212 -24.95 2.44 -6.37
C ASP A 212 -24.08 2.61 -5.13
N HIS A 213 -22.92 1.94 -5.09
CA HIS A 213 -21.97 2.00 -3.97
C HIS A 213 -20.54 2.17 -4.45
N GLU A 214 -19.80 3.03 -3.76
CA GLU A 214 -18.36 3.19 -3.92
C GLU A 214 -17.65 2.84 -2.61
N TYR A 215 -16.53 2.11 -2.70
CA TYR A 215 -15.74 1.70 -1.54
C TYR A 215 -14.26 1.96 -1.76
N TYR A 216 -13.58 2.33 -0.67
CA TYR A 216 -12.17 2.60 -0.58
C TYR A 216 -11.48 1.50 0.22
N VAL A 217 -10.66 0.71 -0.46
CA VAL A 217 -9.94 -0.44 0.13
C VAL A 217 -8.46 -0.34 -0.21
N MET A 218 -7.60 -0.39 0.80
CA MET A 218 -6.16 -0.46 0.58
C MET A 218 -5.53 -1.62 1.34
N GLN A 219 -4.66 -2.34 0.64
CA GLN A 219 -3.81 -3.37 1.22
C GLN A 219 -2.50 -2.79 1.72
N GLY A 220 -2.10 -3.19 2.93
CA GLY A 220 -0.82 -2.88 3.54
C GLY A 220 -0.15 -4.09 4.16
N GLU A 221 1.10 -3.89 4.57
CA GLU A 221 1.95 -4.90 5.22
C GLU A 221 2.48 -4.31 6.51
N ILE A 222 2.46 -5.09 7.61
CA ILE A 222 3.01 -4.66 8.89
C ILE A 222 4.08 -5.66 9.32
N TYR A 223 5.23 -5.12 9.72
CA TYR A 223 6.43 -5.87 10.06
C TYR A 223 6.72 -5.70 11.53
N THR A 224 6.49 -6.76 12.31
CA THR A 224 6.67 -6.75 13.76
C THR A 224 7.79 -7.69 14.20
N GLU A 225 8.51 -7.34 15.30
CA GLU A 225 9.51 -8.24 15.90
C GLU A 225 8.84 -9.53 16.35
N GLU A 226 7.68 -9.40 16.97
CA GLU A 226 6.88 -10.53 17.44
C GLU A 226 6.19 -11.23 16.27
N ALA A 227 5.93 -12.52 16.45
CA ALA A 227 5.20 -13.33 15.47
C ALA A 227 3.71 -12.93 15.41
N PHE A 228 3.08 -13.20 14.26
CA PHE A 228 1.64 -13.04 14.06
C PHE A 228 0.84 -13.68 15.20
N GLY A 229 -0.16 -12.96 15.70
CA GLY A 229 -1.05 -13.41 16.78
C GLY A 229 -0.52 -13.19 18.20
N THR A 230 0.69 -12.64 18.38
CA THR A 230 1.19 -12.23 19.70
C THR A 230 0.33 -11.11 20.26
N LYS A 231 -0.04 -11.21 21.54
CA LYS A 231 -0.87 -10.23 22.23
C LYS A 231 -0.04 -9.13 22.89
N GLY A 232 -0.61 -7.94 23.02
CA GLY A 232 0.03 -6.76 23.58
C GLY A 232 0.48 -5.75 22.53
N GLU A 233 1.30 -4.79 22.93
CA GLU A 233 1.91 -3.82 21.99
C GLU A 233 3.08 -4.48 21.28
N LEU A 234 3.03 -4.47 19.93
CA LEU A 234 4.08 -5.04 19.09
C LEU A 234 5.08 -3.97 18.65
N ALA A 235 6.35 -4.37 18.59
CA ALA A 235 7.41 -3.52 18.10
C ALA A 235 7.58 -3.67 16.58
N GLU A 236 7.94 -2.58 15.91
CA GLU A 236 8.32 -2.57 14.50
C GLU A 236 9.60 -3.38 14.28
N SER A 237 9.66 -4.15 13.17
CA SER A 237 10.86 -4.89 12.75
C SER A 237 11.43 -4.36 11.45
N TYR A 238 12.50 -3.59 11.56
CA TYR A 238 13.22 -3.07 10.41
C TYR A 238 13.89 -4.18 9.59
N ASP A 239 14.45 -5.19 10.26
CA ASP A 239 15.09 -6.33 9.59
C ASP A 239 14.09 -7.14 8.76
N LYS A 240 12.88 -7.39 9.27
CA LYS A 240 11.83 -8.07 8.52
C LYS A 240 11.34 -7.22 7.36
N LEU A 241 11.27 -5.89 7.52
CA LEU A 241 10.92 -4.97 6.43
C LEU A 241 11.92 -5.07 5.28
N LEU A 242 13.22 -5.02 5.56
CA LEU A 242 14.27 -5.15 4.54
C LEU A 242 14.30 -6.52 3.87
N ASN A 243 13.91 -7.56 4.59
CA ASN A 243 13.83 -8.93 4.07
C ASN A 243 12.46 -9.26 3.46
N GLU A 244 11.53 -8.30 3.39
CA GLU A 244 10.19 -8.47 2.86
C GLU A 244 9.39 -9.61 3.52
N MET A 245 9.50 -9.73 4.84
CA MET A 245 8.87 -10.78 5.65
C MET A 245 7.85 -10.20 6.63
N PRO A 246 6.68 -9.68 6.15
CA PRO A 246 5.67 -9.12 7.05
C PRO A 246 5.02 -10.21 7.90
N GLU A 247 4.67 -9.85 9.12
CA GLU A 247 3.88 -10.71 10.00
C GLU A 247 2.37 -10.55 9.76
N TYR A 248 1.93 -9.33 9.45
CA TYR A 248 0.53 -9.04 9.14
C TYR A 248 0.37 -8.54 7.72
N TYR A 249 -0.73 -8.95 7.10
CA TYR A 249 -1.28 -8.34 5.89
C TYR A 249 -2.66 -7.80 6.23
N VAL A 250 -2.94 -6.58 5.83
CA VAL A 250 -4.15 -5.89 6.29
C VAL A 250 -4.88 -5.19 5.15
N PHE A 251 -6.21 -5.18 5.21
CA PHE A 251 -7.01 -4.17 4.54
C PHE A 251 -7.28 -3.04 5.53
N ASN A 252 -7.21 -1.80 5.07
CA ASN A 252 -7.52 -0.59 5.84
C ASN A 252 -6.93 -0.57 7.25
N GLY A 253 -5.69 -1.02 7.39
CA GLY A 253 -4.83 -0.78 8.54
C GLY A 253 -4.81 -1.85 9.63
N ALA A 254 -5.77 -2.78 9.69
CA ALA A 254 -5.80 -3.80 10.74
C ALA A 254 -6.25 -5.17 10.19
N ALA A 255 -5.92 -6.23 10.93
CA ALA A 255 -6.38 -7.57 10.61
C ALA A 255 -7.91 -7.63 10.68
N ASN A 256 -8.53 -8.24 9.67
CA ASN A 256 -9.99 -8.38 9.56
C ASN A 256 -10.76 -7.04 9.63
N ALA A 257 -10.14 -5.92 9.30
CA ALA A 257 -10.71 -4.59 9.45
C ALA A 257 -12.04 -4.37 8.69
N LEU A 258 -12.19 -5.05 7.55
CA LEU A 258 -13.38 -4.94 6.69
C LEU A 258 -14.37 -6.08 6.94
N ALA A 259 -14.58 -6.45 8.20
CA ALA A 259 -15.57 -7.44 8.64
C ALA A 259 -16.56 -6.83 9.65
N GLY A 260 -17.65 -7.51 9.95
CA GLY A 260 -18.66 -7.05 10.88
C GLY A 260 -19.26 -5.69 10.49
N ASP A 261 -19.18 -4.70 11.37
CA ASP A 261 -19.77 -3.37 11.13
C ASP A 261 -19.09 -2.61 9.98
N ASN A 262 -17.82 -2.90 9.70
CA ASN A 262 -17.04 -2.30 8.62
C ASN A 262 -17.08 -3.13 7.31
N ALA A 263 -17.87 -4.20 7.24
CA ALA A 263 -18.09 -4.92 6.00
C ALA A 263 -18.70 -4.00 4.94
N LEU A 264 -18.31 -4.18 3.70
CA LEU A 264 -18.97 -3.56 2.55
C LEU A 264 -20.41 -4.09 2.47
N LYS A 265 -21.36 -3.28 2.02
CA LYS A 265 -22.78 -3.63 1.98
C LYS A 265 -23.40 -3.29 0.65
N ALA A 266 -24.23 -4.18 0.12
CA ALA A 266 -25.02 -3.92 -1.08
C ALA A 266 -26.31 -4.75 -1.05
N LYS A 267 -27.21 -4.51 -2.00
CA LYS A 267 -28.40 -5.32 -2.22
C LYS A 267 -28.38 -5.94 -3.59
N VAL A 268 -29.03 -7.09 -3.71
CA VAL A 268 -29.20 -7.77 -5.00
C VAL A 268 -29.72 -6.81 -6.06
N GLY A 269 -29.01 -6.73 -7.18
CA GLY A 269 -29.29 -5.85 -8.31
C GLY A 269 -28.51 -4.53 -8.32
N GLU A 270 -27.87 -4.16 -7.20
CA GLU A 270 -27.05 -2.95 -7.11
C GLU A 270 -25.65 -3.16 -7.71
N THR A 271 -25.04 -2.07 -8.10
CA THR A 271 -23.69 -2.01 -8.65
C THR A 271 -22.70 -1.48 -7.61
N VAL A 272 -21.56 -2.12 -7.50
CA VAL A 272 -20.50 -1.79 -6.56
C VAL A 272 -19.24 -1.40 -7.33
N ARG A 273 -18.61 -0.30 -6.92
CA ARG A 273 -17.24 0.07 -7.31
C ARG A 273 -16.31 -0.02 -6.12
N ILE A 274 -15.18 -0.71 -6.28
CA ILE A 274 -14.10 -0.71 -5.31
C ILE A 274 -12.90 0.01 -5.90
N TYR A 275 -12.49 1.10 -5.26
CA TYR A 275 -11.21 1.76 -5.49
C TYR A 275 -10.18 1.03 -4.63
N PHE A 276 -9.38 0.20 -5.27
CA PHE A 276 -8.42 -0.66 -4.61
C PHE A 276 -6.99 -0.17 -4.81
N GLY A 277 -6.23 -0.02 -3.73
CA GLY A 277 -4.83 0.37 -3.75
C GLY A 277 -3.94 -0.56 -2.92
N VAL A 278 -2.66 -0.59 -3.26
CA VAL A 278 -1.64 -1.28 -2.49
C VAL A 278 -0.61 -0.25 -1.99
N GLY A 279 -0.67 0.06 -0.70
CA GLY A 279 0.39 0.83 -0.04
C GLY A 279 1.68 0.02 -0.05
N GLY A 280 1.60 -1.22 0.28
CA GLY A 280 2.71 -2.16 0.31
C GLY A 280 3.46 -2.08 1.65
N PRO A 281 4.80 -1.89 1.66
CA PRO A 281 5.62 -1.38 0.54
C PRO A 281 6.15 -2.41 -0.45
N ASN A 282 6.07 -3.71 -0.18
CA ASN A 282 6.86 -4.73 -0.91
C ASN A 282 6.03 -5.72 -1.73
N LYS A 283 4.80 -6.05 -1.31
CA LYS A 283 4.05 -7.19 -1.88
C LYS A 283 2.97 -6.74 -2.85
N THR A 284 3.00 -7.31 -4.05
CA THR A 284 1.93 -7.18 -5.04
C THR A 284 0.69 -7.91 -4.56
N SER A 285 -0.50 -7.35 -4.82
CA SER A 285 -1.80 -7.98 -4.59
C SER A 285 -2.34 -8.63 -5.85
N SER A 286 -3.01 -9.77 -5.68
CA SER A 286 -3.91 -10.39 -6.66
C SER A 286 -5.34 -10.25 -6.12
N PHE A 287 -5.89 -9.04 -6.19
CA PHE A 287 -7.18 -8.72 -5.57
C PHE A 287 -8.33 -9.42 -6.27
N HIS A 288 -9.17 -10.08 -5.48
CA HIS A 288 -10.34 -10.84 -5.91
C HIS A 288 -11.47 -10.70 -4.90
N VAL A 289 -12.70 -10.73 -5.37
CA VAL A 289 -13.91 -10.92 -4.55
C VAL A 289 -14.44 -12.31 -4.84
N ILE A 290 -14.33 -13.22 -3.86
CA ILE A 290 -14.71 -14.63 -4.02
C ILE A 290 -16.22 -14.71 -4.28
N GLY A 291 -16.59 -15.27 -5.42
CA GLY A 291 -17.98 -15.39 -5.86
C GLY A 291 -18.42 -14.34 -6.88
N GLU A 292 -17.56 -13.36 -7.19
CA GLU A 292 -17.85 -12.29 -8.16
C GLU A 292 -16.91 -12.31 -9.36
N ILE A 293 -17.41 -11.77 -10.46
CA ILE A 293 -16.66 -11.48 -11.68
C ILE A 293 -16.81 -9.97 -11.93
N PHE A 294 -15.69 -9.27 -12.07
CA PHE A 294 -15.71 -7.84 -12.32
C PHE A 294 -16.23 -7.55 -13.71
N ASP A 295 -17.36 -6.83 -13.82
CA ASP A 295 -17.93 -6.38 -15.10
C ASP A 295 -16.95 -5.45 -15.83
N ASN A 296 -16.29 -4.56 -15.05
CA ASN A 296 -15.26 -3.67 -15.54
C ASN A 296 -14.09 -3.65 -14.56
N ALA A 297 -12.89 -3.77 -15.07
CA ALA A 297 -11.66 -3.57 -14.31
C ALA A 297 -10.80 -2.50 -15.00
N TYR A 298 -10.59 -1.40 -14.31
CA TYR A 298 -9.71 -0.30 -14.71
C TYR A 298 -8.28 -0.66 -14.25
N ASN A 299 -7.64 -1.49 -15.06
CA ASN A 299 -6.33 -2.05 -14.75
C ASN A 299 -5.27 -0.95 -14.67
N LEU A 300 -4.35 -1.06 -13.69
CA LEU A 300 -3.36 -0.02 -13.37
C LEU A 300 -4.01 1.36 -13.13
N ALA A 301 -5.28 1.36 -12.74
CA ALA A 301 -6.07 2.56 -12.45
C ALA A 301 -6.16 3.57 -13.62
N SER A 302 -6.01 3.10 -14.86
CA SER A 302 -6.20 3.93 -16.05
C SER A 302 -7.69 4.19 -16.28
N LEU A 303 -8.13 5.40 -16.05
CA LEU A 303 -9.53 5.82 -16.20
C LEU A 303 -9.85 6.36 -17.59
N THR A 304 -8.87 6.45 -18.49
CA THR A 304 -9.02 6.90 -19.87
C THR A 304 -8.92 5.79 -20.90
N SER A 305 -8.44 4.62 -20.50
CA SER A 305 -8.46 3.41 -21.31
C SER A 305 -9.77 2.66 -21.14
N ALA A 306 -10.18 1.90 -22.16
CA ALA A 306 -11.32 0.99 -22.01
C ALA A 306 -11.00 -0.02 -20.88
N PRO A 307 -11.94 -0.25 -19.94
CA PRO A 307 -11.74 -1.25 -18.90
C PRO A 307 -11.69 -2.66 -19.49
N LEU A 308 -11.00 -3.57 -18.82
CA LEU A 308 -11.12 -5.00 -19.08
C LEU A 308 -12.49 -5.46 -18.58
N GLN A 309 -13.14 -6.35 -19.33
CA GLN A 309 -14.45 -6.87 -18.98
C GLN A 309 -14.40 -8.34 -18.58
N ASN A 310 -15.27 -8.73 -17.66
CA ASN A 310 -15.46 -10.11 -17.23
C ASN A 310 -14.17 -10.75 -16.70
N VAL A 311 -13.45 -10.04 -15.87
CA VAL A 311 -12.21 -10.55 -15.23
C VAL A 311 -12.44 -10.88 -13.76
N GLN A 312 -11.80 -11.91 -13.27
CA GLN A 312 -11.97 -12.42 -11.91
C GLN A 312 -11.01 -11.78 -10.89
N THR A 313 -9.84 -11.37 -11.33
CA THR A 313 -8.73 -10.95 -10.44
C THR A 313 -7.94 -9.84 -11.11
N VAL A 314 -7.55 -8.84 -10.34
CA VAL A 314 -6.67 -7.75 -10.80
C VAL A 314 -5.35 -7.79 -10.05
N THR A 315 -4.25 -7.58 -10.78
CA THR A 315 -2.91 -7.49 -10.19
C THR A 315 -2.59 -6.03 -9.90
N VAL A 316 -2.27 -5.71 -8.65
CA VAL A 316 -1.93 -4.34 -8.21
C VAL A 316 -0.57 -4.38 -7.52
N PRO A 317 0.45 -3.74 -8.11
CA PRO A 317 1.78 -3.68 -7.51
C PRO A 317 1.82 -2.72 -6.31
N PRO A 318 2.87 -2.79 -5.45
CA PRO A 318 3.12 -1.77 -4.44
C PRO A 318 3.15 -0.36 -5.05
N GLY A 319 2.50 0.60 -4.38
CA GLY A 319 2.37 1.97 -4.90
C GLY A 319 1.43 2.10 -6.10
N GLY A 320 0.68 1.06 -6.42
CA GLY A 320 -0.28 1.02 -7.52
C GLY A 320 -1.73 0.96 -7.05
N ALA A 321 -2.66 1.09 -8.01
CA ALA A 321 -4.08 1.00 -7.77
C ALA A 321 -4.83 0.37 -8.95
N ALA A 322 -6.08 -0.03 -8.72
CA ALA A 322 -7.08 -0.41 -9.73
C ALA A 322 -8.47 0.00 -9.24
N ALA A 323 -9.41 0.18 -10.14
CA ALA A 323 -10.82 0.23 -9.81
C ALA A 323 -11.53 -0.95 -10.45
N VAL A 324 -12.50 -1.51 -9.76
CA VAL A 324 -13.32 -2.61 -10.28
C VAL A 324 -14.79 -2.31 -10.05
N ASP A 325 -15.62 -2.55 -11.07
CA ASP A 325 -17.06 -2.43 -11.00
C ASP A 325 -17.69 -3.80 -11.22
N PHE A 326 -18.71 -4.13 -10.46
CA PHE A 326 -19.51 -5.34 -10.65
C PHE A 326 -20.92 -5.15 -10.09
N LYS A 327 -21.86 -5.91 -10.64
CA LYS A 327 -23.23 -5.96 -10.17
C LYS A 327 -23.40 -7.20 -9.30
N VAL A 328 -23.94 -7.01 -8.10
CA VAL A 328 -24.21 -8.13 -7.21
C VAL A 328 -25.58 -8.75 -7.52
N GLU A 329 -25.61 -10.04 -7.85
CA GLU A 329 -26.82 -10.69 -8.37
C GLU A 329 -27.39 -11.75 -7.41
N VAL A 330 -26.62 -12.24 -6.45
CA VAL A 330 -27.02 -13.29 -5.51
C VAL A 330 -26.78 -12.80 -4.07
N PRO A 331 -27.73 -13.00 -3.12
CA PRO A 331 -27.52 -12.61 -1.74
C PRO A 331 -26.51 -13.54 -1.06
N GLY A 332 -25.73 -12.99 -0.11
CA GLY A 332 -24.72 -13.73 0.65
C GLY A 332 -23.60 -12.88 1.16
N THR A 333 -22.61 -13.51 1.78
CA THR A 333 -21.37 -12.86 2.20
C THR A 333 -20.24 -13.29 1.28
N TYR A 334 -19.64 -12.33 0.62
CA TYR A 334 -18.53 -12.49 -0.31
C TYR A 334 -17.24 -12.05 0.37
N MET A 335 -16.16 -12.81 0.12
CA MET A 335 -14.86 -12.50 0.74
C MET A 335 -13.99 -11.67 -0.21
N LEU A 336 -13.48 -10.55 0.28
CA LEU A 336 -12.42 -9.80 -0.38
C LEU A 336 -11.09 -10.42 0.05
N VAL A 337 -10.27 -10.77 -0.92
CA VAL A 337 -8.98 -11.45 -0.68
C VAL A 337 -7.89 -10.92 -1.61
N ASP A 338 -6.65 -11.06 -1.20
CA ASP A 338 -5.53 -11.25 -2.10
C ASP A 338 -5.42 -12.76 -2.37
N HIS A 339 -5.43 -13.15 -3.64
CA HIS A 339 -5.44 -14.58 -4.00
C HIS A 339 -4.10 -15.29 -3.73
N ALA A 340 -3.12 -14.61 -3.14
CA ALA A 340 -2.05 -15.24 -2.36
C ALA A 340 -2.62 -15.67 -0.99
N LEU A 341 -3.49 -16.67 -0.98
CA LEU A 341 -4.45 -16.99 0.08
C LEU A 341 -3.85 -17.24 1.47
N SER A 342 -2.57 -17.60 1.56
CA SER A 342 -1.89 -17.69 2.86
C SER A 342 -1.87 -16.36 3.64
N ARG A 343 -2.11 -15.23 2.96
CA ARG A 343 -2.20 -13.91 3.58
C ARG A 343 -3.51 -13.72 4.34
N ALA A 344 -4.58 -14.44 3.97
CA ALA A 344 -5.83 -14.46 4.71
C ALA A 344 -5.61 -14.95 6.15
N ALA A 345 -4.81 -16.02 6.33
CA ALA A 345 -4.43 -16.53 7.65
C ALA A 345 -3.53 -15.57 8.46
N ARG A 346 -3.16 -14.43 7.89
CA ARG A 346 -2.38 -13.35 8.53
C ARG A 346 -3.14 -12.02 8.57
N GLY A 347 -4.48 -12.08 8.51
CA GLY A 347 -5.36 -10.94 8.74
C GLY A 347 -5.92 -10.25 7.48
N LEU A 348 -5.56 -10.70 6.26
CA LEU A 348 -5.98 -10.05 5.02
C LEU A 348 -7.32 -10.60 4.53
N ILE A 349 -8.39 -10.24 5.20
CA ILE A 349 -9.76 -10.61 4.84
C ILE A 349 -10.66 -9.38 4.93
N GLY A 350 -11.56 -9.23 3.94
CA GLY A 350 -12.67 -8.30 3.97
C GLY A 350 -13.96 -9.02 3.58
N GLN A 351 -15.09 -8.41 3.85
CA GLN A 351 -16.42 -8.95 3.55
C GLN A 351 -17.25 -7.94 2.76
N LEU A 352 -18.00 -8.43 1.79
CA LEU A 352 -19.12 -7.74 1.16
C LEU A 352 -20.38 -8.52 1.50
N VAL A 353 -21.29 -7.90 2.24
CA VAL A 353 -22.58 -8.46 2.61
C VAL A 353 -23.64 -7.99 1.62
N VAL A 354 -24.24 -8.92 0.90
CA VAL A 354 -25.29 -8.66 -0.09
C VAL A 354 -26.62 -9.16 0.45
N GLU A 355 -27.55 -8.24 0.65
CA GLU A 355 -28.90 -8.55 1.11
C GLU A 355 -29.89 -8.60 -0.08
N GLY A 356 -30.87 -9.46 0.00
CA GLY A 356 -31.93 -9.52 -1.02
C GLY A 356 -32.57 -10.89 -1.16
N PRO A 357 -33.44 -11.04 -2.17
CA PRO A 357 -34.08 -12.31 -2.44
C PRO A 357 -33.11 -13.30 -3.10
N GLU A 358 -33.29 -14.59 -2.77
CA GLU A 358 -32.59 -15.68 -3.44
C GLU A 358 -32.79 -15.65 -4.97
N GLN A 359 -31.76 -16.04 -5.70
CA GLN A 359 -31.74 -16.09 -7.16
C GLN A 359 -31.40 -17.51 -7.65
N PRO A 360 -32.32 -18.47 -7.50
CA PRO A 360 -32.02 -19.89 -7.74
C PRO A 360 -31.75 -20.23 -9.22
N GLU A 361 -32.10 -19.35 -10.15
CA GLU A 361 -31.76 -19.45 -11.56
C GLU A 361 -30.30 -19.07 -11.86
N ILE A 362 -29.64 -18.33 -10.94
CA ILE A 362 -28.22 -17.96 -11.03
C ILE A 362 -27.37 -18.90 -10.18
N PHE A 363 -27.77 -19.05 -8.90
CA PHE A 363 -27.05 -19.92 -7.97
C PHE A 363 -28.03 -20.68 -7.07
N ARG A 364 -27.95 -22.00 -7.12
CA ARG A 364 -28.77 -22.89 -6.30
C ARG A 364 -27.95 -24.03 -5.75
N PRO A 365 -27.70 -24.07 -4.43
CA PRO A 365 -27.03 -25.21 -3.81
C PRO A 365 -27.92 -26.49 -3.87
N HIS A 366 -27.31 -27.63 -4.10
CA HIS A 366 -28.02 -28.92 -4.04
C HIS A 366 -28.23 -29.41 -2.59
N GLN A 367 -27.41 -28.89 -1.67
CA GLN A 367 -27.46 -29.21 -0.22
C GLN A 367 -27.23 -27.90 0.54
N ALA A 368 -27.63 -27.88 1.81
CA ALA A 368 -27.35 -26.73 2.67
C ALA A 368 -25.82 -26.44 2.70
N PRO A 369 -25.44 -25.18 2.62
CA PRO A 369 -24.03 -24.81 2.75
C PRO A 369 -23.42 -25.33 4.06
N ALA A 370 -22.18 -25.76 4.01
CA ALA A 370 -21.43 -26.08 5.22
C ALA A 370 -21.11 -24.76 5.99
N GLU A 371 -21.12 -24.85 7.32
CA GLU A 371 -20.53 -23.78 8.13
C GLU A 371 -19.01 -23.80 7.92
N MET A 372 -18.49 -22.71 7.39
CA MET A 372 -17.05 -22.54 7.14
C MET A 372 -16.55 -21.33 7.92
N ASP A 373 -15.41 -21.50 8.58
CA ASP A 373 -14.72 -20.38 9.19
C ASP A 373 -14.09 -19.51 8.07
N PRO A 374 -14.44 -18.23 7.97
CA PRO A 374 -13.87 -17.33 6.96
C PRO A 374 -12.34 -17.27 6.95
N ALA A 375 -11.70 -17.54 8.08
CA ALA A 375 -10.24 -17.53 8.21
C ALA A 375 -9.55 -18.77 7.62
N THR A 376 -10.30 -19.77 7.15
CA THR A 376 -9.76 -21.05 6.63
C THR A 376 -9.76 -21.15 5.11
N HIS A 377 -10.04 -20.07 4.39
CA HIS A 377 -10.00 -20.03 2.92
C HIS A 377 -8.61 -19.76 2.37
#